data_98ae0d36e03005f28bfcd3266614c54f
#
_entry.id   98ae0d36e03005f28bfcd3266614c54f
#
_cell.length_a   1.000
_cell.length_b   1.000
_cell.length_c   1.000
_cell.angle_alpha   90.00
_cell.angle_beta   90.00
_cell.angle_gamma   90.00
#
_symmetry.space_group_name_H-M   'P 1'
#
loop_
_entity.id
_entity.type
_entity.pdbx_description
1 polymer ?
#
loop_
_entity_poly.entity_id
_entity_poly.type
_entity_poly.pdbx_seq_one_letter_code
_entity_poly.pdbx_strand_id
1 'polypeptide(L)'
;GTKAEVVMLSKTDFPVMSASGVLEEIDLAKLDSGSKYWNFNNMKNLTSINGKNYGLCFNNLNIVSTQLVLFNKKIFSEFGQKTPLEYFREDAWNWDNFRKTAASLTMDKDGDGKTDLYGYDVSVSQAPTYLMESNGAEPLKYTDNTFSLNLNDPRVLAAYQLYSDMYNVDKSICTTEFKEYSNFLNGKAAMTTIAINQMAQLYNDGMEAGSIGFAPFPSGPAAQGKYFANYEGHLIVGSVKGTGNTDATL
;
A
#
# COMPACT_ATOMS: atom_id res chain seq x y z
N GLY A 1 -12.78 17.54 -28.37
CA GLY A 1 -11.73 17.15 -27.44
C GLY A 1 -11.07 15.87 -27.92
N THR A 2 -9.77 15.78 -27.83
CA THR A 2 -9.01 14.55 -28.05
C THR A 2 -9.48 13.48 -27.07
N LYS A 3 -9.90 12.32 -27.59
CA LYS A 3 -10.22 11.16 -26.76
C LYS A 3 -8.91 10.49 -26.39
N ALA A 4 -8.75 10.10 -25.12
CA ALA A 4 -7.64 9.24 -24.72
C ALA A 4 -7.82 7.87 -25.40
N GLU A 5 -6.76 7.38 -26.03
CA GLU A 5 -6.74 6.07 -26.70
C GLU A 5 -6.21 4.98 -25.77
N VAL A 6 -5.26 5.35 -24.94
CA VAL A 6 -4.62 4.50 -23.94
C VAL A 6 -4.78 5.15 -22.57
N VAL A 7 -5.12 4.35 -21.57
CA VAL A 7 -5.25 4.80 -20.18
C VAL A 7 -4.37 3.97 -19.26
N MET A 8 -3.78 4.63 -18.27
CA MET A 8 -3.08 3.97 -17.18
C MET A 8 -4.01 3.91 -15.98
N LEU A 9 -4.22 2.75 -15.45
CA LEU A 9 -5.19 2.46 -14.39
C LEU A 9 -4.50 1.83 -13.19
N SER A 10 -4.98 2.19 -12.00
CA SER A 10 -4.63 1.47 -10.78
C SER A 10 -5.37 0.14 -10.70
N LYS A 11 -4.96 -0.73 -9.78
CA LYS A 11 -5.70 -1.98 -9.48
C LYS A 11 -7.13 -1.72 -8.96
N THR A 12 -7.40 -0.52 -8.44
CA THR A 12 -8.71 -0.12 -7.93
C THR A 12 -9.61 0.49 -9.01
N ASP A 13 -9.03 1.20 -9.97
CA ASP A 13 -9.78 1.82 -11.07
C ASP A 13 -10.12 0.83 -12.19
N PHE A 14 -9.22 -0.13 -12.43
CA PHE A 14 -9.38 -1.10 -13.52
C PHE A 14 -10.70 -1.87 -13.45
N PRO A 15 -11.13 -2.43 -12.29
CA PRO A 15 -12.40 -3.16 -12.21
C PRO A 15 -13.61 -2.32 -12.64
N VAL A 16 -13.64 -1.05 -12.22
CA VAL A 16 -14.74 -0.13 -12.54
C VAL A 16 -14.75 0.19 -14.04
N MET A 17 -13.59 0.51 -14.60
CA MET A 17 -13.45 0.86 -16.01
C MET A 17 -13.77 -0.33 -16.93
N SER A 18 -13.31 -1.52 -16.58
CA SER A 18 -13.59 -2.73 -17.37
C SER A 18 -15.06 -3.15 -17.28
N ALA A 19 -15.67 -3.10 -16.09
CA ALA A 19 -17.08 -3.44 -15.88
C ALA A 19 -18.02 -2.44 -16.58
N SER A 20 -17.63 -1.18 -16.69
CA SER A 20 -18.40 -0.16 -17.42
C SER A 20 -18.35 -0.30 -18.95
N GLY A 21 -17.55 -1.25 -19.47
CA GLY A 21 -17.43 -1.51 -20.89
C GLY A 21 -16.67 -0.43 -21.68
N VAL A 22 -15.89 0.40 -20.98
CA VAL A 22 -15.08 1.48 -21.59
C VAL A 22 -13.79 0.94 -22.21
N LEU A 23 -13.30 -0.21 -21.70
CA LEU A 23 -12.05 -0.80 -22.19
C LEU A 23 -12.29 -1.78 -23.33
N GLU A 24 -11.34 -1.79 -24.26
CA GLU A 24 -11.28 -2.75 -25.37
C GLU A 24 -10.71 -4.08 -24.88
N GLU A 25 -11.19 -5.19 -25.46
CA GLU A 25 -10.59 -6.52 -25.24
C GLU A 25 -9.21 -6.59 -25.91
N ILE A 26 -8.22 -7.06 -25.17
CA ILE A 26 -6.85 -7.24 -25.62
C ILE A 26 -6.57 -8.73 -25.84
N ASP A 27 -6.22 -9.09 -27.08
CA ASP A 27 -5.83 -10.46 -27.41
C ASP A 27 -4.37 -10.71 -26.98
N LEU A 28 -4.20 -11.40 -25.85
CA LEU A 28 -2.87 -11.74 -25.33
C LEU A 28 -2.06 -12.66 -26.24
N ALA A 29 -2.68 -13.35 -27.20
CA ALA A 29 -1.98 -14.19 -28.16
C ALA A 29 -1.14 -13.39 -29.18
N LYS A 30 -1.42 -12.11 -29.31
CA LYS A 30 -0.63 -11.17 -30.14
C LYS A 30 0.65 -10.71 -29.46
N LEU A 31 0.77 -10.93 -28.15
CA LEU A 31 1.99 -10.56 -27.40
C LEU A 31 3.04 -11.65 -27.49
N ASP A 32 4.30 -11.24 -27.53
CA ASP A 32 5.42 -12.17 -27.39
C ASP A 32 5.45 -12.74 -25.96
N SER A 33 5.05 -14.02 -25.82
CA SER A 33 5.01 -14.72 -24.54
C SER A 33 6.40 -14.93 -23.91
N GLY A 34 7.47 -14.82 -24.69
CA GLY A 34 8.86 -14.86 -24.22
C GLY A 34 9.39 -13.50 -23.75
N SER A 35 8.63 -12.44 -23.94
CA SER A 35 9.08 -11.10 -23.59
C SER A 35 9.21 -10.92 -22.08
N LYS A 36 10.37 -10.43 -21.65
CA LYS A 36 10.63 -10.05 -20.25
C LYS A 36 9.85 -8.82 -19.76
N TYR A 37 9.23 -8.10 -20.67
CA TYR A 37 8.49 -6.87 -20.34
C TYR A 37 7.09 -7.14 -19.81
N TRP A 38 6.46 -8.24 -20.20
CA TRP A 38 5.06 -8.54 -19.86
C TRP A 38 4.95 -9.48 -18.65
N ASN A 39 4.00 -9.17 -17.78
CA ASN A 39 3.64 -10.06 -16.66
C ASN A 39 2.34 -10.81 -16.98
N PHE A 40 2.44 -11.89 -17.73
CA PHE A 40 1.29 -12.71 -18.14
C PHE A 40 0.50 -13.27 -16.94
N ASN A 41 1.17 -13.59 -15.84
CA ASN A 41 0.49 -14.07 -14.64
C ASN A 41 -0.40 -12.96 -14.04
N ASN A 42 0.11 -11.75 -13.93
CA ASN A 42 -0.68 -10.61 -13.47
C ASN A 42 -1.81 -10.26 -14.45
N MET A 43 -1.56 -10.32 -15.75
CA MET A 43 -2.62 -10.10 -16.74
C MET A 43 -3.76 -11.10 -16.56
N LYS A 44 -3.45 -12.38 -16.39
CA LYS A 44 -4.46 -13.41 -16.17
C LYS A 44 -5.25 -13.21 -14.88
N ASN A 45 -4.58 -12.79 -13.81
CA ASN A 45 -5.19 -12.73 -12.48
C ASN A 45 -5.84 -11.37 -12.17
N LEU A 46 -5.35 -10.27 -12.75
CA LEU A 46 -5.77 -8.91 -12.40
C LEU A 46 -6.58 -8.22 -13.50
N THR A 47 -6.36 -8.58 -14.76
CA THR A 47 -6.94 -7.86 -15.89
C THR A 47 -7.85 -8.72 -16.77
N SER A 48 -8.13 -9.95 -16.35
CA SER A 48 -9.09 -10.82 -17.03
C SER A 48 -10.46 -10.76 -16.37
N ILE A 49 -11.48 -10.49 -17.16
CA ILE A 49 -12.89 -10.52 -16.76
C ILE A 49 -13.65 -11.41 -17.74
N ASN A 50 -14.38 -12.40 -17.23
CA ASN A 50 -15.12 -13.36 -18.05
C ASN A 50 -14.23 -14.11 -19.07
N GLY A 51 -12.99 -14.41 -18.71
CA GLY A 51 -12.03 -15.07 -19.60
C GLY A 51 -11.46 -14.16 -20.70
N LYS A 52 -11.81 -12.88 -20.72
CA LYS A 52 -11.31 -11.89 -21.65
C LYS A 52 -10.38 -10.94 -20.93
N ASN A 53 -9.31 -10.52 -21.60
CA ASN A 53 -8.34 -9.61 -21.03
C ASN A 53 -8.59 -8.17 -21.49
N TYR A 54 -8.50 -7.20 -20.58
CA TYR A 54 -8.76 -5.78 -20.82
C TYR A 54 -7.60 -4.87 -20.43
N GLY A 55 -6.47 -5.44 -20.01
CA GLY A 55 -5.32 -4.66 -19.60
C GLY A 55 -4.00 -5.37 -19.72
N LEU A 56 -2.95 -4.60 -19.89
CA LEU A 56 -1.57 -5.07 -19.94
C LEU A 56 -0.85 -4.73 -18.63
N CYS A 57 -0.07 -5.66 -18.11
CA CYS A 57 0.76 -5.48 -16.92
C CYS A 57 2.24 -5.69 -17.28
N PHE A 58 3.08 -4.78 -16.80
CA PHE A 58 4.52 -4.86 -17.01
C PHE A 58 5.22 -5.58 -15.85
N ASN A 59 6.29 -6.32 -16.14
CA ASN A 59 7.04 -7.08 -15.14
C ASN A 59 7.78 -6.22 -14.11
N ASN A 60 8.24 -5.04 -14.49
CA ASN A 60 9.24 -4.30 -13.71
C ASN A 60 8.71 -3.06 -12.97
N LEU A 61 7.42 -2.74 -13.06
CA LEU A 61 6.87 -1.54 -12.43
C LEU A 61 6.39 -1.76 -10.98
N ASN A 62 6.32 -3.01 -10.54
CA ASN A 62 5.64 -3.35 -9.28
C ASN A 62 6.50 -3.15 -8.02
N ILE A 63 7.83 -3.25 -8.13
CA ILE A 63 8.72 -3.15 -6.95
C ILE A 63 8.79 -1.72 -6.42
N VAL A 64 8.73 -0.73 -7.30
CA VAL A 64 8.88 0.68 -6.94
C VAL A 64 7.75 1.24 -6.08
N SER A 65 6.58 0.61 -6.09
CA SER A 65 5.41 1.06 -5.32
C SER A 65 5.16 0.23 -4.06
N THR A 66 6.07 -0.68 -3.69
CA THR A 66 5.93 -1.46 -2.46
C THR A 66 5.98 -0.54 -1.25
N GLN A 67 5.00 -0.68 -0.37
CA GLN A 67 4.91 0.06 0.87
C GLN A 67 5.78 -0.58 1.95
N LEU A 68 6.56 0.24 2.64
CA LEU A 68 7.41 -0.15 3.76
C LEU A 68 7.10 0.71 4.97
N VAL A 69 7.22 0.14 6.15
CA VAL A 69 7.28 0.90 7.40
C VAL A 69 8.70 1.44 7.56
N LEU A 70 8.81 2.76 7.57
CA LEU A 70 10.03 3.48 7.92
C LEU A 70 10.01 3.81 9.41
N PHE A 71 11.18 3.83 10.02
CA PHE A 71 11.32 4.25 11.41
C PHE A 71 12.56 5.15 11.60
N ASN A 72 12.42 6.11 12.50
CA ASN A 72 13.49 7.05 12.86
C ASN A 72 14.42 6.38 13.88
N LYS A 73 15.64 6.00 13.47
CA LYS A 73 16.60 5.31 14.32
C LYS A 73 16.98 6.10 15.57
N LYS A 74 17.02 7.44 15.47
CA LYS A 74 17.36 8.28 16.62
C LYS A 74 16.27 8.21 17.68
N ILE A 75 15.00 8.32 17.30
CA ILE A 75 13.87 8.21 18.23
C ILE A 75 13.87 6.84 18.90
N PHE A 76 14.00 5.75 18.14
CA PHE A 76 14.05 4.40 18.71
C PHE A 76 15.21 4.21 19.69
N SER A 77 16.40 4.73 19.37
CA SER A 77 17.58 4.69 20.24
C SER A 77 17.40 5.54 21.50
N GLU A 78 16.85 6.75 21.37
CA GLU A 78 16.61 7.68 22.48
C GLU A 78 15.69 7.08 23.54
N PHE A 79 14.66 6.37 23.11
CA PHE A 79 13.69 5.73 24.02
C PHE A 79 13.96 4.26 24.31
N GLY A 80 15.11 3.72 23.86
CA GLY A 80 15.49 2.33 24.11
C GLY A 80 14.50 1.30 23.55
N GLN A 81 13.80 1.65 22.47
CA GLN A 81 12.78 0.79 21.88
C GLN A 81 13.38 -0.16 20.85
N LYS A 82 12.90 -1.38 20.86
CA LYS A 82 13.20 -2.37 19.84
C LYS A 82 12.62 -1.94 18.50
N THR A 83 13.45 -1.93 17.46
CA THR A 83 13.05 -1.44 16.14
C THR A 83 12.15 -2.44 15.39
N PRO A 84 11.32 -1.97 14.42
CA PRO A 84 10.58 -2.83 13.51
C PRO A 84 11.44 -3.89 12.81
N LEU A 85 12.67 -3.54 12.43
CA LEU A 85 13.61 -4.45 11.77
C LEU A 85 14.13 -5.55 12.71
N GLU A 86 14.35 -5.24 13.97
CA GLU A 86 14.75 -6.25 14.98
C GLU A 86 13.59 -7.21 15.25
N TYR A 87 12.37 -6.72 15.41
CA TYR A 87 11.18 -7.56 15.49
C TYR A 87 11.02 -8.46 14.26
N PHE A 88 11.22 -7.90 13.06
CA PHE A 88 11.13 -8.66 11.82
C PHE A 88 12.15 -9.81 11.77
N ARG A 89 13.40 -9.56 12.17
CA ARG A 89 14.48 -10.58 12.20
C ARG A 89 14.22 -11.71 13.19
N GLU A 90 13.36 -11.47 14.17
CA GLU A 90 12.94 -12.45 15.17
C GLU A 90 11.58 -13.08 14.88
N ASP A 91 11.05 -12.90 13.67
CA ASP A 91 9.71 -13.36 13.23
C ASP A 91 8.58 -12.87 14.15
N ALA A 92 8.79 -11.71 14.79
CA ALA A 92 7.88 -11.13 15.78
C ALA A 92 7.25 -9.79 15.32
N TRP A 93 7.52 -9.36 14.09
CA TRP A 93 6.94 -8.13 13.56
C TRP A 93 5.50 -8.34 13.11
N ASN A 94 4.58 -8.17 14.05
CA ASN A 94 3.14 -8.35 13.87
C ASN A 94 2.34 -7.14 14.38
N TRP A 95 1.05 -7.15 14.20
CA TRP A 95 0.16 -6.06 14.63
C TRP A 95 0.25 -5.73 16.12
N ASP A 96 0.40 -6.73 16.99
CA ASP A 96 0.49 -6.51 18.44
C ASP A 96 1.75 -5.72 18.78
N ASN A 97 2.91 -6.12 18.24
CA ASN A 97 4.16 -5.43 18.47
C ASN A 97 4.21 -4.07 17.78
N PHE A 98 3.59 -3.94 16.60
CA PHE A 98 3.43 -2.64 15.93
C PHE A 98 2.61 -1.67 16.79
N ARG A 99 1.43 -2.08 17.25
CA ARG A 99 0.56 -1.27 18.12
C ARG A 99 1.27 -0.88 19.43
N LYS A 100 1.88 -1.85 20.10
CA LYS A 100 2.65 -1.62 21.36
C LYS A 100 3.78 -0.62 21.14
N THR A 101 4.55 -0.79 20.08
CA THR A 101 5.66 0.11 19.74
C THR A 101 5.13 1.52 19.43
N ALA A 102 4.07 1.65 18.63
CA ALA A 102 3.47 2.93 18.34
C ALA A 102 2.96 3.61 19.62
N ALA A 103 2.23 2.91 20.46
CA ALA A 103 1.74 3.45 21.74
C ALA A 103 2.87 3.87 22.68
N SER A 104 3.95 3.07 22.81
CA SER A 104 5.08 3.39 23.68
C SER A 104 5.90 4.60 23.23
N LEU A 105 5.85 4.94 21.96
CA LEU A 105 6.52 6.11 21.36
C LEU A 105 5.58 7.32 21.18
N THR A 106 4.38 7.25 21.77
CA THR A 106 3.42 8.36 21.75
C THR A 106 3.46 9.08 23.09
N MET A 107 3.81 10.35 23.08
CA MET A 107 3.99 11.10 24.33
C MET A 107 3.83 12.61 24.18
N ASP A 108 3.39 13.22 25.27
CA ASP A 108 3.49 14.63 25.56
C ASP A 108 4.83 14.84 26.30
N LYS A 109 5.78 15.54 25.69
CA LYS A 109 7.13 15.70 26.21
C LYS A 109 7.27 16.87 27.18
N ASP A 110 6.45 17.90 27.00
CA ASP A 110 6.50 19.13 27.79
C ASP A 110 5.38 19.26 28.83
N GLY A 111 4.41 18.36 28.82
CA GLY A 111 3.32 18.29 29.79
C GLY A 111 2.19 19.30 29.53
N ASP A 112 2.08 19.85 28.32
CA ASP A 112 1.03 20.82 27.96
C ASP A 112 -0.33 20.17 27.63
N GLY A 113 -0.41 18.86 27.66
CA GLY A 113 -1.60 18.06 27.36
C GLY A 113 -1.77 17.76 25.88
N LYS A 114 -0.80 18.10 25.03
CA LYS A 114 -0.79 17.78 23.60
C LYS A 114 0.29 16.76 23.31
N THR A 115 0.05 15.94 22.30
CA THR A 115 1.03 14.95 21.87
C THR A 115 2.12 15.60 21.01
N ASP A 116 3.37 15.54 21.47
CA ASP A 116 4.55 16.07 20.75
C ASP A 116 5.19 15.02 19.84
N LEU A 117 5.10 13.77 20.25
CA LEU A 117 5.61 12.63 19.48
C LEU A 117 4.50 11.59 19.32
N TYR A 118 4.25 11.21 18.09
CA TYR A 118 3.36 10.12 17.73
C TYR A 118 4.12 8.87 17.37
N GLY A 119 3.55 7.71 17.63
CA GLY A 119 4.14 6.44 17.22
C GLY A 119 4.13 6.23 15.72
N TYR A 120 3.07 6.69 15.04
CA TYR A 120 2.87 6.41 13.63
C TYR A 120 2.22 7.57 12.87
N ASP A 121 2.83 7.95 11.75
CA ASP A 121 2.33 8.96 10.80
C ASP A 121 1.84 8.27 9.53
N VAL A 122 0.58 8.46 9.18
CA VAL A 122 -0.02 7.79 8.02
C VAL A 122 -1.25 8.54 7.51
N SER A 123 -1.51 8.45 6.21
CA SER A 123 -2.76 8.98 5.63
C SER A 123 -3.98 8.21 6.14
N VAL A 124 -5.03 8.95 6.53
CA VAL A 124 -6.31 8.39 7.01
C VAL A 124 -6.94 7.44 5.99
N SER A 125 -6.83 7.78 4.71
CA SER A 125 -7.43 6.99 3.63
C SER A 125 -6.69 5.69 3.35
N GLN A 126 -5.39 5.62 3.65
CA GLN A 126 -4.53 4.50 3.30
C GLN A 126 -4.29 3.53 4.45
N ALA A 127 -4.25 4.02 5.69
CA ALA A 127 -3.96 3.18 6.85
C ALA A 127 -4.84 1.91 6.96
N PRO A 128 -6.17 1.98 6.78
CA PRO A 128 -7.00 0.78 6.80
C PRO A 128 -6.66 -0.21 5.68
N THR A 129 -6.34 0.30 4.49
CA THR A 129 -5.97 -0.54 3.35
C THR A 129 -4.68 -1.32 3.63
N TYR A 130 -3.65 -0.65 4.16
CA TYR A 130 -2.39 -1.31 4.52
C TYR A 130 -2.58 -2.40 5.56
N LEU A 131 -3.40 -2.14 6.56
CA LEU A 131 -3.75 -3.14 7.58
C LEU A 131 -4.55 -4.31 6.99
N MET A 132 -5.56 -4.05 6.16
CA MET A 132 -6.32 -5.12 5.51
C MET A 132 -5.42 -6.05 4.69
N GLU A 133 -4.59 -5.48 3.83
CA GLU A 133 -3.69 -6.25 2.98
C GLU A 133 -2.66 -7.04 3.81
N SER A 134 -2.10 -6.45 4.87
CA SER A 134 -1.17 -7.14 5.77
C SER A 134 -1.82 -8.30 6.55
N ASN A 135 -3.13 -8.32 6.63
CA ASN A 135 -3.93 -9.41 7.21
C ASN A 135 -4.41 -10.44 6.15
N GLY A 136 -3.93 -10.29 4.91
CA GLY A 136 -4.34 -11.15 3.80
C GLY A 136 -5.81 -10.95 3.41
N ALA A 137 -6.37 -9.76 3.65
CA ALA A 137 -7.75 -9.43 3.29
C ALA A 137 -7.80 -8.58 2.02
N GLU A 138 -8.83 -8.84 1.22
CA GLU A 138 -9.16 -8.07 0.04
C GLU A 138 -10.58 -7.51 0.20
N PRO A 139 -10.74 -6.17 0.24
CA PRO A 139 -12.06 -5.55 0.40
C PRO A 139 -12.94 -5.70 -0.85
N LEU A 140 -12.34 -5.96 -2.00
CA LEU A 140 -13.02 -6.21 -3.26
C LEU A 140 -12.73 -7.65 -3.71
N LYS A 141 -13.77 -8.44 -3.92
CA LYS A 141 -13.68 -9.79 -4.48
C LYS A 141 -14.23 -9.81 -5.89
N TYR A 142 -13.57 -10.59 -6.74
CA TYR A 142 -14.09 -10.96 -8.05
C TYR A 142 -14.37 -12.46 -8.06
N THR A 143 -15.65 -12.84 -8.08
CA THR A 143 -16.10 -14.22 -8.07
C THR A 143 -17.30 -14.36 -9.02
N ASP A 144 -17.34 -15.43 -9.78
CA ASP A 144 -18.44 -15.72 -10.71
C ASP A 144 -18.77 -14.52 -11.64
N ASN A 145 -17.73 -13.90 -12.18
CA ASN A 145 -17.83 -12.77 -13.08
C ASN A 145 -18.48 -11.49 -12.48
N THR A 146 -18.52 -11.40 -11.15
CA THR A 146 -19.10 -10.28 -10.45
C THR A 146 -18.13 -9.72 -9.41
N PHE A 147 -18.01 -8.40 -9.38
CA PHE A 147 -17.34 -7.70 -8.28
C PHE A 147 -18.29 -7.56 -7.11
N SER A 148 -17.81 -7.89 -5.92
CA SER A 148 -18.54 -7.72 -4.68
C SER A 148 -17.66 -7.10 -3.61
N LEU A 149 -18.24 -6.22 -2.79
CA LEU A 149 -17.58 -5.69 -1.61
C LEU A 149 -17.56 -6.75 -0.52
N ASN A 150 -16.39 -6.99 0.06
CA ASN A 150 -16.15 -7.99 1.10
C ASN A 150 -15.92 -7.33 2.47
N LEU A 151 -16.66 -6.26 2.77
CA LEU A 151 -16.46 -5.45 3.96
C LEU A 151 -16.82 -6.17 5.28
N ASN A 152 -17.59 -7.26 5.20
CA ASN A 152 -17.93 -8.10 6.36
C ASN A 152 -16.92 -9.23 6.61
N ASP A 153 -15.84 -9.32 5.84
CA ASP A 153 -14.78 -10.28 6.11
C ASP A 153 -14.15 -9.99 7.48
N PRO A 154 -14.06 -10.98 8.39
CA PRO A 154 -13.47 -10.78 9.71
C PRO A 154 -12.06 -10.18 9.67
N ARG A 155 -11.28 -10.46 8.62
CA ARG A 155 -9.94 -9.91 8.42
C ARG A 155 -9.96 -8.41 8.10
N VAL A 156 -10.97 -7.97 7.33
CA VAL A 156 -11.24 -6.56 7.03
C VAL A 156 -11.68 -5.83 8.31
N LEU A 157 -12.64 -6.40 9.04
CA LEU A 157 -13.15 -5.82 10.29
C LEU A 157 -12.04 -5.70 11.35
N ALA A 158 -11.16 -6.71 11.48
CA ALA A 158 -10.02 -6.66 12.38
C ALA A 158 -9.05 -5.51 12.04
N ALA A 159 -8.84 -5.23 10.75
CA ALA A 159 -7.99 -4.12 10.30
C ALA A 159 -8.58 -2.76 10.69
N TYR A 160 -9.88 -2.56 10.48
CA TYR A 160 -10.56 -1.36 10.91
C TYR A 160 -10.56 -1.20 12.45
N GLN A 161 -10.73 -2.32 13.18
CA GLN A 161 -10.68 -2.29 14.64
C GLN A 161 -9.30 -1.86 15.14
N LEU A 162 -8.22 -2.45 14.60
CA LEU A 162 -6.85 -2.05 14.95
C LEU A 162 -6.61 -0.57 14.66
N TYR A 163 -7.00 -0.11 13.47
CA TYR A 163 -6.88 1.31 13.12
C TYR A 163 -7.63 2.21 14.11
N SER A 164 -8.89 1.85 14.41
CA SER A 164 -9.72 2.58 15.36
C SER A 164 -9.11 2.62 16.77
N ASP A 165 -8.57 1.51 17.23
CA ASP A 165 -7.92 1.43 18.54
C ASP A 165 -6.68 2.31 18.59
N MET A 166 -5.80 2.22 17.60
CA MET A 166 -4.58 3.04 17.54
C MET A 166 -4.88 4.54 17.41
N TYR A 167 -5.95 4.90 16.71
CA TYR A 167 -6.33 6.30 16.50
C TYR A 167 -7.10 6.89 17.68
N ASN A 168 -8.14 6.18 18.18
CA ASN A 168 -9.07 6.71 19.16
C ASN A 168 -8.68 6.37 20.62
N VAL A 169 -8.12 5.18 20.85
CA VAL A 169 -7.82 4.70 22.23
C VAL A 169 -6.37 5.02 22.57
N ASP A 170 -5.42 4.53 21.77
CA ASP A 170 -3.99 4.70 22.02
C ASP A 170 -3.52 6.12 21.62
N LYS A 171 -4.26 6.80 20.75
CA LYS A 171 -3.92 8.10 20.15
C LYS A 171 -2.52 8.12 19.53
N SER A 172 -2.07 6.97 19.07
CA SER A 172 -0.70 6.74 18.58
C SER A 172 -0.51 7.08 17.10
N ILE A 173 -1.60 7.35 16.39
CA ILE A 173 -1.58 7.75 14.99
C ILE A 173 -1.78 9.26 14.89
N CYS A 174 -0.84 9.94 14.21
CA CYS A 174 -1.11 11.24 13.62
C CYS A 174 -1.44 11.09 12.14
N THR A 175 -2.27 11.99 11.66
CA THR A 175 -2.73 11.98 10.27
C THR A 175 -2.35 13.29 9.61
N THR A 176 -1.78 13.20 8.40
CA THR A 176 -1.53 14.34 7.54
C THR A 176 -2.33 14.20 6.26
N GLU A 177 -3.02 15.27 5.86
CA GLU A 177 -3.87 15.24 4.66
C GLU A 177 -3.09 15.31 3.35
N PHE A 178 -1.88 15.90 3.34
CA PHE A 178 -1.20 16.28 2.09
C PHE A 178 0.23 15.77 1.89
N LYS A 179 0.94 15.40 2.96
CA LYS A 179 2.25 14.73 2.86
C LYS A 179 2.28 13.64 3.91
N GLU A 180 2.12 12.43 3.47
CA GLU A 180 1.96 11.23 4.29
C GLU A 180 3.08 10.98 5.32
N TYR A 181 4.17 11.73 5.24
CA TYR A 181 5.34 11.59 6.11
C TYR A 181 5.83 12.92 6.70
N SER A 182 5.03 13.97 6.70
CA SER A 182 5.52 15.28 7.16
C SER A 182 5.79 15.34 8.66
N ASN A 183 5.01 14.65 9.48
CA ASN A 183 5.29 14.55 10.91
C ASN A 183 6.54 13.69 11.18
N PHE A 184 6.70 12.61 10.43
CA PHE A 184 7.90 11.77 10.50
C PHE A 184 9.15 12.55 10.10
N LEU A 185 9.11 13.30 8.98
CA LEU A 185 10.22 14.14 8.50
C LEU A 185 10.64 15.17 9.54
N ASN A 186 9.68 15.77 10.23
CA ASN A 186 9.91 16.79 11.26
C ASN A 186 10.22 16.20 12.66
N GLY A 187 10.41 14.88 12.78
CA GLY A 187 10.71 14.23 14.06
C GLY A 187 9.53 14.18 15.04
N LYS A 188 8.31 14.42 14.57
CA LYS A 188 7.07 14.37 15.36
C LYS A 188 6.38 13.01 15.30
N ALA A 189 6.93 12.06 14.53
CA ALA A 189 6.47 10.68 14.51
C ALA A 189 7.66 9.72 14.45
N ALA A 190 7.52 8.58 15.13
CA ALA A 190 8.58 7.58 15.21
C ALA A 190 8.61 6.66 13.99
N MET A 191 7.45 6.39 13.40
CA MET A 191 7.27 5.53 12.22
C MET A 191 6.37 6.22 11.19
N THR A 192 6.54 5.84 9.93
CA THR A 192 5.63 6.18 8.82
C THR A 192 5.59 5.04 7.80
N THR A 193 4.66 5.10 6.87
CA THR A 193 4.63 4.20 5.71
C THR A 193 4.72 5.02 4.43
N ILE A 194 5.66 4.64 3.57
CA ILE A 194 5.80 5.20 2.23
C ILE A 194 6.11 4.12 1.20
N ALA A 195 5.84 4.41 -0.05
CA ALA A 195 6.30 3.57 -1.15
C ALA A 195 7.80 3.76 -1.41
N ILE A 196 8.47 2.71 -1.88
CA ILE A 196 9.91 2.75 -2.16
C ILE A 196 10.27 3.87 -3.14
N ASN A 197 9.43 4.15 -4.14
CA ASN A 197 9.65 5.23 -5.10
C ASN A 197 9.61 6.64 -4.48
N GLN A 198 9.04 6.80 -3.30
CA GLN A 198 8.99 8.07 -2.56
C GLN A 198 10.28 8.32 -1.73
N MET A 199 11.15 7.33 -1.60
CA MET A 199 12.38 7.45 -0.80
C MET A 199 13.29 8.61 -1.26
N ALA A 200 13.44 8.78 -2.58
CA ALA A 200 14.24 9.88 -3.12
C ALA A 200 13.66 11.24 -2.73
N GLN A 201 12.33 11.37 -2.75
CA GLN A 201 11.66 12.60 -2.35
C GLN A 201 11.83 12.88 -0.85
N LEU A 202 11.74 11.85 0.00
CA LEU A 202 11.96 11.99 1.43
C LEU A 202 13.36 12.58 1.75
N TYR A 203 14.40 12.13 1.04
CA TYR A 203 15.76 12.69 1.18
C TYR A 203 15.85 14.11 0.61
N ASN A 204 15.20 14.40 -0.51
CA ASN A 204 15.15 15.75 -1.08
C ASN A 204 14.41 16.74 -0.16
N ASP A 205 13.42 16.25 0.60
CA ASP A 205 12.67 17.04 1.59
C ASP A 205 13.46 17.24 2.90
N GLY A 206 14.69 16.73 3.01
CA GLY A 206 15.62 17.02 4.09
C GLY A 206 15.89 15.89 5.08
N MET A 207 15.40 14.67 4.81
CA MET A 207 15.74 13.54 5.67
C MET A 207 17.23 13.21 5.58
N GLU A 208 17.90 13.13 6.73
CA GLU A 208 19.32 12.81 6.80
C GLU A 208 19.59 11.36 6.38
N ALA A 209 20.59 11.17 5.51
CA ALA A 209 20.98 9.85 5.06
C ALA A 209 21.46 8.99 6.24
N GLY A 210 20.94 7.74 6.31
CA GLY A 210 21.27 6.81 7.38
C GLY A 210 20.47 6.99 8.69
N SER A 211 19.66 8.06 8.83
CA SER A 211 18.83 8.31 10.03
C SER A 211 17.61 7.38 10.12
N ILE A 212 17.20 6.79 9.00
CA ILE A 212 16.04 5.91 8.92
C ILE A 212 16.43 4.45 8.79
N GLY A 213 15.57 3.58 9.32
CA GLY A 213 15.51 2.17 9.01
C GLY A 213 14.18 1.83 8.36
N PHE A 214 14.05 0.63 7.83
CA PHE A 214 12.82 0.15 7.21
C PHE A 214 12.58 -1.32 7.53
N ALA A 215 11.32 -1.71 7.53
CA ALA A 215 10.84 -3.07 7.67
C ALA A 215 9.63 -3.29 6.74
N PRO A 216 9.28 -4.53 6.41
CA PRO A 216 8.00 -4.80 5.77
C PRO A 216 6.84 -4.31 6.65
N PHE A 217 5.64 -4.19 6.07
CA PHE A 217 4.46 -3.90 6.88
C PHE A 217 4.19 -5.06 7.86
N PRO A 218 3.74 -4.79 9.12
CA PRO A 218 3.60 -5.84 10.14
C PRO A 218 2.55 -6.87 9.76
N SER A 219 2.84 -8.15 10.05
CA SER A 219 1.94 -9.27 9.77
C SER A 219 0.67 -9.18 10.61
N GLY A 220 -0.50 -9.28 9.97
CA GLY A 220 -1.77 -9.40 10.67
C GLY A 220 -2.03 -10.81 11.22
N PRO A 221 -2.98 -10.99 12.16
CA PRO A 221 -3.24 -12.28 12.81
C PRO A 221 -3.69 -13.38 11.85
N ALA A 222 -4.41 -13.04 10.78
CA ALA A 222 -4.84 -14.01 9.78
C ALA A 222 -3.77 -14.32 8.72
N ALA A 223 -2.69 -13.54 8.69
CA ALA A 223 -1.57 -13.74 7.77
C ALA A 223 -0.66 -14.92 8.17
N GLN A 224 -0.81 -15.46 9.39
CA GLN A 224 -0.06 -16.63 9.87
C GLN A 224 1.46 -16.45 9.76
N GLY A 225 1.97 -15.28 10.16
CA GLY A 225 3.39 -14.94 10.09
C GLY A 225 3.91 -14.58 8.69
N LYS A 226 3.07 -14.59 7.68
CA LYS A 226 3.45 -14.13 6.34
C LYS A 226 3.42 -12.60 6.28
N TYR A 227 4.35 -12.04 5.55
CA TYR A 227 4.38 -10.63 5.23
C TYR A 227 3.83 -10.40 3.83
N PHE A 228 2.69 -9.76 3.74
CA PHE A 228 2.12 -9.38 2.46
C PHE A 228 2.68 -8.02 2.05
N ALA A 229 3.27 -7.96 0.87
CA ALA A 229 3.71 -6.71 0.30
C ALA A 229 2.47 -5.94 -0.16
N ASN A 230 2.18 -4.85 0.52
CA ASN A 230 1.28 -3.86 -0.04
C ASN A 230 2.03 -3.12 -1.14
N TYR A 231 1.52 -3.12 -2.33
CA TYR A 231 2.02 -2.27 -3.37
C TYR A 231 0.86 -1.58 -4.09
N GLU A 232 0.92 -0.27 -4.04
CA GLU A 232 0.12 0.58 -4.90
C GLU A 232 0.77 0.60 -6.28
N GLY A 233 -0.04 0.35 -7.31
CA GLY A 233 0.45 0.59 -8.66
C GLY A 233 0.85 -0.64 -9.44
N HIS A 234 -0.07 -1.58 -9.61
CA HIS A 234 -0.19 -2.14 -10.93
C HIS A 234 -0.60 -1.00 -11.86
N LEU A 235 0.37 -0.48 -12.61
CA LEU A 235 0.02 0.31 -13.78
C LEU A 235 -0.53 -0.68 -14.79
N ILE A 236 -1.84 -0.74 -14.84
CA ILE A 236 -2.56 -1.49 -15.85
C ILE A 236 -2.76 -0.55 -17.03
N VAL A 237 -2.25 -0.93 -18.18
CA VAL A 237 -2.47 -0.17 -19.41
C VAL A 237 -3.67 -0.77 -20.13
N GLY A 238 -4.69 0.03 -20.34
CA GLY A 238 -5.90 -0.34 -21.07
C GLY A 238 -6.08 0.47 -22.33
N SER A 239 -6.68 -0.13 -23.37
CA SER A 239 -7.13 0.57 -24.57
C SER A 239 -8.59 1.00 -24.39
N VAL A 240 -8.91 2.24 -24.80
CA VAL A 240 -10.26 2.78 -24.71
C VAL A 240 -11.07 2.37 -25.94
N LYS A 241 -12.23 1.80 -25.70
CA LYS A 241 -13.11 1.27 -26.74
C LYS A 241 -13.54 2.33 -27.77
N GLY A 242 -13.49 1.95 -29.04
CA GLY A 242 -13.97 2.79 -30.13
C GLY A 242 -13.02 3.93 -30.54
N THR A 243 -11.76 3.85 -30.18
CA THR A 243 -10.72 4.80 -30.60
C THR A 243 -10.03 4.37 -31.91
N GLY A 244 -10.21 3.13 -32.34
CA GLY A 244 -9.68 2.61 -33.62
C GLY A 244 -8.20 2.22 -33.59
N ASN A 245 -7.51 2.36 -32.46
CA ASN A 245 -6.07 2.15 -32.32
C ASN A 245 -5.70 1.03 -31.36
N THR A 246 -6.43 -0.08 -31.40
CA THR A 246 -6.14 -1.24 -30.55
C THR A 246 -4.72 -1.78 -30.78
N ASP A 247 -4.23 -1.69 -32.03
CA ASP A 247 -2.88 -2.14 -32.39
C ASP A 247 -1.76 -1.21 -31.84
N ALA A 248 -2.06 0.05 -31.52
CA ALA A 248 -1.10 0.97 -30.91
C ALA A 248 -0.89 0.70 -29.39
N THR A 249 -1.72 -0.15 -28.80
CA THR A 249 -1.62 -0.55 -27.38
C THR A 249 -0.76 -1.80 -27.22
N LEU A 250 -0.56 -2.53 -28.29
CA LEU A 250 0.26 -3.76 -28.40
C LEU A 250 1.64 -3.43 -28.97
#